data_bee6965c44de73ef57284ed64588cffa
#
_entry.id   bee6965c44de73ef57284ed64588cffa
#
_cell.length_a   1.000
_cell.length_b   1.000
_cell.length_c   1.000
_cell.angle_alpha   90.00
_cell.angle_beta   90.00
_cell.angle_gamma   90.00
#
_symmetry.space_group_name_H-M   'P 1'
#
loop_
_entity.id
_entity.type
_entity.pdbx_description
1 polymer ?
#
loop_
_entity_poly.entity_id
_entity_poly.type
_entity_poly.pdbx_seq_one_letter_code
_entity_poly.pdbx_strand_id
1 'polypeptide(L)'
;LGREITGKDLILLLGGLFLLFKSTREIHHKLEGDPEGDLKRKAAGASFAGVLVQIALLDLVFSLDSVITAVGMAEHIMVMVIAVMMAVGFMMVFAGAVSDFINRHPTVKMLALSFLLLIGTTLVAEGLHFHVPKGYVYFAMAFSVMVEMFNLRVKKLAQAMAAAKSS
;
A
#
# COMPACT_ATOMS: atom_id res chain seq x y z
N LEU A 1 20.80 14.24 -23.42
CA LEU A 1 19.73 14.75 -22.58
C LEU A 1 18.46 14.95 -23.42
N GLY A 2 17.86 13.87 -23.93
CA GLY A 2 16.64 13.90 -24.77
C GLY A 2 15.97 12.55 -24.69
N ARG A 3 15.62 12.11 -23.46
CA ARG A 3 14.74 10.96 -23.31
C ARG A 3 13.32 11.46 -23.43
N GLU A 4 12.61 10.96 -24.43
CA GLU A 4 11.20 11.28 -24.61
C GLU A 4 10.43 10.73 -23.42
N ILE A 5 9.74 11.62 -22.70
CA ILE A 5 8.85 11.25 -21.60
C ILE A 5 7.66 10.56 -22.24
N THR A 6 7.53 9.28 -22.00
CA THR A 6 6.42 8.48 -22.50
C THR A 6 5.18 8.72 -21.63
N GLY A 7 3.99 8.51 -22.19
CA GLY A 7 2.74 8.58 -21.40
C GLY A 7 2.76 7.68 -20.15
N LYS A 8 3.45 6.54 -20.21
CA LYS A 8 3.69 5.66 -19.06
C LYS A 8 4.48 6.38 -17.96
N ASP A 9 5.56 7.06 -18.28
CA ASP A 9 6.42 7.75 -17.31
C ASP A 9 5.67 8.85 -16.59
N LEU A 10 4.82 9.58 -17.34
CA LEU A 10 3.96 10.62 -16.75
C LEU A 10 2.95 10.02 -15.75
N ILE A 11 2.32 8.90 -16.09
CA ILE A 11 1.38 8.21 -15.18
C ILE A 11 2.09 7.70 -13.93
N LEU A 12 3.28 7.11 -14.07
CA LEU A 12 4.07 6.64 -12.94
C LEU A 12 4.52 7.79 -12.03
N LEU A 13 4.97 8.91 -12.60
CA LEU A 13 5.34 10.11 -11.85
C LEU A 13 4.16 10.70 -11.09
N LEU A 14 3.05 10.94 -11.76
CA LEU A 14 1.86 11.53 -11.14
C LEU A 14 1.26 10.59 -10.08
N GLY A 15 1.16 9.30 -10.39
CA GLY A 15 0.68 8.29 -9.46
C GLY A 15 1.58 8.12 -8.25
N GLY A 16 2.90 8.09 -8.45
CA GLY A 16 3.88 8.00 -7.38
C GLY A 16 3.86 9.24 -6.48
N LEU A 17 3.83 10.45 -7.04
CA LEU A 17 3.70 11.71 -6.29
C LEU A 17 2.37 11.77 -5.51
N PHE A 18 1.27 11.34 -6.11
CA PHE A 18 -0.02 11.25 -5.44
C PHE A 18 0.04 10.30 -4.24
N LEU A 19 0.65 9.12 -4.40
CA LEU A 19 0.87 8.16 -3.30
C LEU A 19 1.70 8.75 -2.18
N LEU A 20 2.83 9.39 -2.50
CA LEU A 20 3.70 10.04 -1.52
C LEU A 20 2.94 11.11 -0.74
N PHE A 21 2.25 12.00 -1.43
CA PHE A 21 1.46 13.05 -0.80
C PHE A 21 0.37 12.47 0.12
N LYS A 22 -0.40 11.50 -0.38
CA LYS A 22 -1.50 10.90 0.37
C LYS A 22 -1.02 10.14 1.59
N SER A 23 0.03 9.33 1.44
CA SER A 23 0.60 8.53 2.54
C SER A 23 1.21 9.43 3.62
N THR A 24 1.99 10.44 3.21
CA THR A 24 2.57 11.40 4.14
C THR A 24 1.50 12.13 4.94
N ARG A 25 0.46 12.61 4.28
CA ARG A 25 -0.66 13.29 4.95
C ARG A 25 -1.40 12.37 5.93
N GLU A 26 -1.60 11.11 5.57
CA GLU A 26 -2.28 10.14 6.44
C GLU A 26 -1.41 9.75 7.64
N ILE A 27 -0.08 9.63 7.44
CA ILE A 27 0.87 9.38 8.53
C ILE A 27 0.92 10.57 9.48
N HIS A 28 1.04 11.79 8.95
CA HIS A 28 1.06 13.01 9.74
C HIS A 28 -0.19 13.13 10.62
N HIS A 29 -1.37 12.95 10.03
CA HIS A 29 -2.65 12.96 10.76
C HIS A 29 -2.72 11.89 11.87
N LYS A 30 -2.08 10.74 11.66
CA LYS A 30 -2.03 9.67 12.67
C LYS A 30 -1.04 9.95 13.81
N LEU A 31 0.03 10.65 13.53
CA LEU A 31 1.06 10.97 14.52
C LEU A 31 0.71 12.18 15.38
N GLU A 32 0.13 13.21 14.78
CA GLU A 32 -0.18 14.45 15.47
C GLU A 32 -1.56 14.47 16.11
N GLY A 33 -2.43 13.52 15.78
CA GLY A 33 -3.76 13.37 16.37
C GLY A 33 -4.55 14.66 16.27
N ASP A 34 -4.96 15.06 15.06
CA ASP A 34 -5.75 16.28 14.85
C ASP A 34 -7.24 16.00 15.10
N PRO A 35 -7.78 16.35 16.31
CA PRO A 35 -9.19 16.15 16.65
C PRO A 35 -10.14 16.94 15.75
N GLU A 36 -9.70 18.12 15.25
CA GLU A 36 -10.49 18.94 14.35
C GLU A 36 -10.53 18.35 12.92
N GLY A 37 -9.45 17.72 12.47
CA GLY A 37 -9.40 17.02 11.19
C GLY A 37 -10.34 15.83 11.15
N ASP A 38 -10.44 15.07 12.24
CA ASP A 38 -11.38 13.95 12.36
C ASP A 38 -12.84 14.40 12.39
N LEU A 39 -13.14 15.51 13.04
CA LEU A 39 -14.48 16.10 13.05
C LEU A 39 -14.87 16.64 11.67
N LYS A 40 -13.95 17.32 10.99
CA LYS A 40 -14.18 17.82 9.61
C LYS A 40 -14.32 16.67 8.59
N ARG A 41 -13.57 15.60 8.75
CA ARG A 41 -13.71 14.39 7.90
C ARG A 41 -15.04 13.67 8.13
N LYS A 42 -15.51 13.59 9.39
CA LYS A 42 -16.82 13.04 9.72
C LYS A 42 -17.95 13.94 9.23
N ALA A 43 -17.79 15.27 9.31
CA ALA A 43 -18.76 16.25 8.84
C ALA A 43 -18.78 16.38 7.30
N ALA A 44 -17.64 16.24 6.64
CA ALA A 44 -17.52 16.30 5.18
C ALA A 44 -17.93 15.02 4.46
N GLY A 45 -18.35 13.96 5.19
CA GLY A 45 -18.74 12.66 4.65
C GLY A 45 -17.92 12.31 3.43
N ALA A 46 -16.83 11.56 3.58
CA ALA A 46 -16.08 11.13 2.39
C ALA A 46 -17.08 10.51 1.41
N SER A 47 -17.38 11.23 0.33
CA SER A 47 -18.36 10.75 -0.66
C SER A 47 -17.91 9.37 -1.09
N PHE A 48 -18.79 8.38 -1.01
CA PHE A 48 -18.50 7.02 -1.46
C PHE A 48 -17.89 7.04 -2.86
N ALA A 49 -18.41 7.89 -3.74
CA ALA A 49 -17.88 8.10 -5.09
C ALA A 49 -16.43 8.63 -5.07
N GLY A 50 -16.11 9.57 -4.17
CA GLY A 50 -14.75 10.10 -4.05
C GLY A 50 -13.73 9.06 -3.60
N VAL A 51 -14.10 8.19 -2.65
CA VAL A 51 -13.26 7.07 -2.21
C VAL A 51 -13.09 6.04 -3.33
N LEU A 52 -14.17 5.73 -4.05
CA LEU A 52 -14.14 4.78 -5.16
C LEU A 52 -13.22 5.28 -6.30
N VAL A 53 -13.33 6.55 -6.68
CA VAL A 53 -12.44 7.17 -7.69
C VAL A 53 -10.98 7.12 -7.22
N GLN A 54 -10.72 7.42 -5.95
CA GLN A 54 -9.37 7.35 -5.39
C GLN A 54 -8.80 5.93 -5.47
N ILE A 55 -9.58 4.91 -5.10
CA ILE A 55 -9.17 3.51 -5.19
C ILE A 55 -8.92 3.12 -6.65
N ALA A 56 -9.82 3.50 -7.56
CA ALA A 56 -9.67 3.21 -8.98
C ALA A 56 -8.41 3.86 -9.60
N LEU A 57 -8.08 5.10 -9.19
CA LEU A 57 -6.84 5.75 -9.63
C LEU A 57 -5.59 5.02 -9.11
N LEU A 58 -5.60 4.58 -7.86
CA LEU A 58 -4.50 3.80 -7.28
C LEU A 58 -4.36 2.45 -8.00
N ASP A 59 -5.48 1.76 -8.23
CA ASP A 59 -5.50 0.49 -8.94
C ASP A 59 -4.96 0.65 -10.38
N LEU A 60 -5.36 1.71 -11.08
CA LEU A 60 -4.84 2.02 -12.41
C LEU A 60 -3.32 2.18 -12.40
N VAL A 61 -2.76 2.93 -11.45
CA VAL A 61 -1.32 3.17 -11.34
C VAL A 61 -0.56 1.87 -11.07
N PHE A 62 -1.05 1.05 -10.12
CA PHE A 62 -0.42 -0.23 -9.80
C PHE A 62 -0.57 -1.25 -10.92
N SER A 63 -1.74 -1.30 -11.57
CA SER A 63 -2.02 -2.24 -12.64
C SER A 63 -1.17 -1.94 -13.88
N LEU A 64 -0.95 -0.68 -14.23
CA LEU A 64 -0.08 -0.32 -15.36
C LEU A 64 1.34 -0.87 -15.18
N ASP A 65 1.93 -0.69 -14.00
CA ASP A 65 3.26 -1.21 -13.71
C ASP A 65 3.29 -2.73 -13.70
N SER A 66 2.32 -3.37 -13.04
CA SER A 66 2.23 -4.83 -12.91
C SER A 66 1.91 -5.51 -14.24
N VAL A 67 0.95 -4.97 -15.02
CA VAL A 67 0.55 -5.54 -16.31
C VAL A 67 1.66 -5.43 -17.33
N ILE A 68 2.34 -4.28 -17.43
CA ILE A 68 3.46 -4.12 -18.37
C ILE A 68 4.58 -5.10 -18.02
N THR A 69 4.87 -5.28 -16.74
CA THR A 69 5.86 -6.26 -16.26
C THR A 69 5.43 -7.70 -16.59
N ALA A 70 4.17 -8.04 -16.31
CA ALA A 70 3.62 -9.38 -16.57
C ALA A 70 3.59 -9.71 -18.06
N VAL A 71 3.18 -8.76 -18.92
CA VAL A 71 3.16 -8.93 -20.38
C VAL A 71 4.57 -9.13 -20.93
N GLY A 72 5.57 -8.43 -20.36
CA GLY A 72 6.96 -8.59 -20.74
C GLY A 72 7.60 -9.93 -20.33
N MET A 73 7.03 -10.61 -19.32
CA MET A 73 7.54 -11.88 -18.77
C MET A 73 6.72 -13.11 -19.19
N ALA A 74 5.47 -12.93 -19.61
CA ALA A 74 4.58 -14.05 -19.90
C ALA A 74 4.71 -14.50 -21.36
N GLU A 75 5.13 -15.73 -21.57
CA GLU A 75 5.13 -16.36 -22.90
C GLU A 75 3.71 -16.76 -23.36
N HIS A 76 2.78 -16.93 -22.40
CA HIS A 76 1.41 -17.36 -22.68
C HIS A 76 0.37 -16.46 -22.01
N ILE A 77 -0.42 -15.76 -22.80
CA ILE A 77 -1.49 -14.86 -22.35
C ILE A 77 -2.52 -15.59 -21.45
N MET A 78 -2.81 -16.86 -21.75
CA MET A 78 -3.77 -17.65 -20.98
C MET A 78 -3.30 -17.85 -19.52
N VAL A 79 -2.01 -18.07 -19.30
CA VAL A 79 -1.43 -18.20 -17.95
C VAL A 79 -1.58 -16.89 -17.18
N MET A 80 -1.34 -15.76 -17.83
CA MET A 80 -1.50 -14.44 -17.23
C MET A 80 -2.96 -14.17 -16.83
N VAL A 81 -3.92 -14.46 -17.71
CA VAL A 81 -5.35 -14.28 -17.41
C VAL A 81 -5.78 -15.13 -16.20
N ILE A 82 -5.41 -16.40 -16.16
CA ILE A 82 -5.73 -17.30 -15.05
C ILE A 82 -5.09 -16.77 -13.75
N ALA A 83 -3.83 -16.35 -13.79
CA ALA A 83 -3.14 -15.82 -12.62
C ALA A 83 -3.83 -14.57 -12.06
N VAL A 84 -4.22 -13.63 -12.93
CA VAL A 84 -4.95 -12.42 -12.53
C VAL A 84 -6.32 -12.76 -11.93
N MET A 85 -7.07 -13.66 -12.57
CA MET A 85 -8.38 -14.08 -12.06
C MET A 85 -8.27 -14.76 -10.69
N MET A 86 -7.27 -15.60 -10.48
CA MET A 86 -7.02 -16.21 -9.17
C MET A 86 -6.61 -15.16 -8.12
N ALA A 87 -5.74 -14.22 -8.47
CA ALA A 87 -5.31 -13.16 -7.56
C ALA A 87 -6.48 -12.27 -7.12
N VAL A 88 -7.32 -11.84 -8.05
CA VAL A 88 -8.52 -11.04 -7.75
C VAL A 88 -9.51 -11.83 -6.89
N GLY A 89 -9.77 -13.09 -7.22
CA GLY A 89 -10.63 -13.96 -6.41
C GLY A 89 -10.12 -14.11 -4.98
N PHE A 90 -8.82 -14.33 -4.81
CA PHE A 90 -8.18 -14.39 -3.50
C PHE A 90 -8.33 -13.06 -2.73
N MET A 91 -8.05 -11.93 -3.38
CA MET A 91 -8.22 -10.62 -2.76
C MET A 91 -9.66 -10.38 -2.30
N MET A 92 -10.66 -10.71 -3.10
CA MET A 92 -12.07 -10.53 -2.75
C MET A 92 -12.47 -11.35 -1.50
N VAL A 93 -11.98 -12.58 -1.39
CA VAL A 93 -12.28 -13.46 -0.24
C VAL A 93 -11.62 -12.94 1.04
N PHE A 94 -10.38 -12.46 0.96
CA PHE A 94 -9.59 -12.10 2.14
C PHE A 94 -9.64 -10.60 2.49
N ALA A 95 -10.18 -9.74 1.62
CA ALA A 95 -10.19 -8.28 1.83
C ALA A 95 -10.82 -7.87 3.17
N GLY A 96 -11.94 -8.48 3.57
CA GLY A 96 -12.59 -8.21 4.85
C GLY A 96 -11.71 -8.59 6.04
N ALA A 97 -11.16 -9.80 6.05
CA ALA A 97 -10.31 -10.28 7.13
C ALA A 97 -9.02 -9.45 7.28
N VAL A 98 -8.42 -9.05 6.15
CA VAL A 98 -7.22 -8.18 6.14
C VAL A 98 -7.57 -6.79 6.65
N SER A 99 -8.70 -6.21 6.24
CA SER A 99 -9.16 -4.91 6.70
C SER A 99 -9.40 -4.90 8.21
N ASP A 100 -10.08 -5.91 8.74
CA ASP A 100 -10.33 -6.05 10.18
C ASP A 100 -9.03 -6.21 10.96
N PHE A 101 -8.09 -7.00 10.45
CA PHE A 101 -6.78 -7.18 11.06
C PHE A 101 -6.00 -5.86 11.15
N ILE A 102 -5.94 -5.10 10.06
CA ILE A 102 -5.26 -3.80 10.00
C ILE A 102 -5.91 -2.79 10.95
N ASN A 103 -7.25 -2.77 11.02
CA ASN A 103 -7.97 -1.86 11.90
C ASN A 103 -7.78 -2.16 13.39
N ARG A 104 -7.57 -3.44 13.75
CA ARG A 104 -7.27 -3.86 15.13
C ARG A 104 -5.82 -3.61 15.56
N HIS A 105 -4.91 -3.40 14.60
CA HIS A 105 -3.48 -3.25 14.87
C HIS A 105 -2.96 -1.93 14.28
N PRO A 106 -2.94 -0.83 15.08
CA PRO A 106 -2.51 0.49 14.60
C PRO A 106 -1.09 0.51 14.03
N THR A 107 -0.19 -0.30 14.56
CA THR A 107 1.19 -0.43 14.08
C THR A 107 1.26 -1.04 12.68
N VAL A 108 0.42 -2.05 12.40
CA VAL A 108 0.28 -2.64 11.06
C VAL A 108 -0.28 -1.61 10.08
N LYS A 109 -1.20 -0.74 10.51
CA LYS A 109 -1.71 0.35 9.68
C LYS A 109 -0.61 1.35 9.32
N MET A 110 0.25 1.71 10.27
CA MET A 110 1.42 2.56 9.99
C MET A 110 2.40 1.88 9.04
N LEU A 111 2.64 0.58 9.21
CA LEU A 111 3.47 -0.21 8.30
C LEU A 111 2.91 -0.21 6.87
N ALA A 112 1.59 -0.38 6.71
CA ALA A 112 0.93 -0.33 5.40
C ALA A 112 1.10 1.06 4.73
N LEU A 113 0.96 2.15 5.48
CA LEU A 113 1.21 3.50 4.99
C LEU A 113 2.67 3.71 4.58
N SER A 114 3.61 3.14 5.33
CA SER A 114 5.04 3.16 4.99
C SER A 114 5.33 2.39 3.69
N PHE A 115 4.60 1.29 3.43
CA PHE A 115 4.69 0.58 2.16
C PHE A 115 4.18 1.43 0.99
N LEU A 116 3.10 2.21 1.18
CA LEU A 116 2.64 3.13 0.15
C LEU A 116 3.68 4.23 -0.15
N LEU A 117 4.42 4.72 0.87
CA LEU A 117 5.56 5.62 0.64
C LEU A 117 6.66 4.94 -0.16
N LEU A 118 7.04 3.73 0.22
CA LEU A 118 8.09 2.96 -0.48
C LEU A 118 7.71 2.74 -1.96
N ILE A 119 6.49 2.29 -2.21
CA ILE A 119 6.00 2.06 -3.57
C ILE A 119 5.88 3.38 -4.34
N GLY A 120 5.37 4.44 -3.71
CA GLY A 120 5.30 5.76 -4.33
C GLY A 120 6.66 6.28 -4.76
N THR A 121 7.69 6.10 -3.92
CA THR A 121 9.08 6.46 -4.24
C THR A 121 9.62 5.63 -5.40
N THR A 122 9.33 4.33 -5.42
CA THR A 122 9.75 3.43 -6.51
C THR A 122 9.10 3.83 -7.83
N LEU A 123 7.80 4.17 -7.84
CA LEU A 123 7.09 4.63 -9.05
C LEU A 123 7.65 5.95 -9.58
N VAL A 124 7.98 6.89 -8.69
CA VAL A 124 8.64 8.15 -9.08
C VAL A 124 10.01 7.87 -9.69
N ALA A 125 10.80 6.99 -9.07
CA ALA A 125 12.11 6.62 -9.60
C ALA A 125 11.99 5.97 -10.99
N GLU A 126 11.05 5.06 -11.18
CA GLU A 126 10.79 4.43 -12.49
C GLU A 126 10.31 5.45 -13.53
N GLY A 127 9.42 6.37 -13.16
CA GLY A 127 8.97 7.46 -14.03
C GLY A 127 10.10 8.43 -14.41
N LEU A 128 11.16 8.52 -13.60
CA LEU A 128 12.40 9.24 -13.90
C LEU A 128 13.44 8.37 -14.63
N HIS A 129 13.06 7.19 -15.09
CA HIS A 129 13.93 6.20 -15.75
C HIS A 129 15.04 5.61 -14.86
N PHE A 130 14.89 5.69 -13.54
CA PHE A 130 15.72 4.94 -12.60
C PHE A 130 15.09 3.58 -12.36
N HIS A 131 15.74 2.54 -12.84
CA HIS A 131 15.24 1.19 -12.66
C HIS A 131 15.54 0.67 -11.24
N VAL A 132 14.50 0.50 -10.44
CA VAL A 132 14.59 -0.12 -9.11
C VAL A 132 14.17 -1.59 -9.23
N PRO A 133 15.10 -2.55 -9.00
CA PRO A 133 14.73 -3.96 -9.07
C PRO A 133 13.65 -4.29 -8.02
N LYS A 134 12.47 -4.71 -8.46
CA LYS A 134 11.30 -4.97 -7.61
C LYS A 134 11.57 -5.98 -6.50
N GLY A 135 12.54 -6.88 -6.72
CA GLY A 135 12.96 -7.85 -5.71
C GLY A 135 13.41 -7.22 -4.39
N TYR A 136 14.11 -6.09 -4.43
CA TYR A 136 14.52 -5.36 -3.21
C TYR A 136 13.33 -4.77 -2.47
N VAL A 137 12.34 -4.23 -3.20
CA VAL A 137 11.12 -3.68 -2.63
C VAL A 137 10.32 -4.78 -1.93
N TYR A 138 10.11 -5.92 -2.61
CA TYR A 138 9.39 -7.05 -2.03
C TYR A 138 10.13 -7.66 -0.83
N PHE A 139 11.46 -7.75 -0.88
CA PHE A 139 12.25 -8.19 0.26
C PHE A 139 12.10 -7.26 1.46
N ALA A 140 12.22 -5.94 1.25
CA ALA A 140 12.06 -4.95 2.31
C ALA A 140 10.67 -5.01 2.95
N MET A 141 9.62 -5.16 2.14
CA MET A 141 8.25 -5.30 2.62
C MET A 141 8.07 -6.60 3.43
N ALA A 142 8.53 -7.73 2.92
CA ALA A 142 8.45 -9.01 3.61
C ALA A 142 9.21 -9.01 4.93
N PHE A 143 10.42 -8.45 4.95
CA PHE A 143 11.22 -8.28 6.15
C PHE A 143 10.50 -7.41 7.19
N SER A 144 9.95 -6.29 6.78
CA SER A 144 9.23 -5.38 7.69
C SER A 144 7.96 -6.03 8.29
N VAL A 145 7.22 -6.80 7.49
CA VAL A 145 6.08 -7.59 7.98
C VAL A 145 6.54 -8.62 9.01
N MET A 146 7.64 -9.31 8.77
CA MET A 146 8.20 -10.28 9.69
C MET A 146 8.57 -9.64 11.03
N VAL A 147 9.26 -8.49 10.99
CA VAL A 147 9.61 -7.72 12.20
C VAL A 147 8.35 -7.30 12.96
N GLU A 148 7.33 -6.81 12.27
CA GLU A 148 6.08 -6.40 12.91
C GLU A 148 5.33 -7.59 13.55
N MET A 149 5.37 -8.76 12.93
CA MET A 149 4.81 -9.97 13.55
C MET A 149 5.52 -10.33 14.86
N PHE A 150 6.84 -10.16 14.95
CA PHE A 150 7.57 -10.33 16.21
C PHE A 150 7.18 -9.29 17.26
N ASN A 151 7.08 -8.02 16.87
CA ASN A 151 6.62 -6.95 17.75
C ASN A 151 5.23 -7.23 18.34
N LEU A 152 4.30 -7.69 17.52
CA LEU A 152 2.95 -8.06 17.98
C LEU A 152 2.98 -9.24 18.95
N ARG A 153 3.85 -10.23 18.73
CA ARG A 153 4.02 -11.37 19.68
C ARG A 153 4.60 -10.92 21.02
N VAL A 154 5.66 -10.10 20.99
CA VAL A 154 6.29 -9.54 22.20
C VAL A 154 5.26 -8.72 23.00
N LYS A 155 4.46 -7.89 22.33
CA LYS A 155 3.43 -7.09 22.97
C LYS A 155 2.36 -7.94 23.66
N LYS A 156 1.89 -9.00 22.99
CA LYS A 156 0.93 -9.95 23.58
C LYS A 156 1.50 -10.65 24.80
N LEU A 157 2.75 -11.09 24.74
CA LEU A 157 3.41 -11.77 25.87
C LEU A 157 3.59 -10.83 27.06
N ALA A 158 4.01 -9.59 26.83
CA ALA A 158 4.15 -8.58 27.89
C ALA A 158 2.80 -8.26 28.56
N GLN A 159 1.73 -8.17 27.79
CA GLN A 159 0.38 -7.96 28.33
C GLN A 159 -0.10 -9.15 29.17
N ALA A 160 0.15 -10.37 28.72
CA ALA A 160 -0.20 -11.58 29.47
C ALA A 160 0.56 -11.68 30.81
N MET A 161 1.85 -11.35 30.80
CA MET A 161 2.65 -11.31 32.03
C MET A 161 2.21 -10.22 33.02
N ALA A 162 1.82 -9.04 32.50
CA ALA A 162 1.29 -7.96 33.34
C ALA A 162 -0.04 -8.34 33.97
N ALA A 163 -0.93 -9.00 33.26
CA ALA A 163 -2.20 -9.48 33.76
C ALA A 163 -2.02 -10.56 34.84
N ALA A 164 -1.08 -11.48 34.65
CA ALA A 164 -0.76 -12.52 35.64
C ALA A 164 -0.12 -11.99 36.95
N LYS A 165 0.48 -10.79 36.90
CA LYS A 165 1.08 -10.16 38.09
C LYS A 165 0.08 -9.32 38.90
N SER A 166 -1.07 -9.01 38.32
CA SER A 166 -2.15 -8.20 38.94
C SER A 166 -3.26 -9.06 39.59
N SER A 167 -3.25 -10.37 39.36
CA SER A 167 -4.14 -11.35 39.99
C SER A 167 -3.45 -12.05 41.17
#